data_3a12f082466e1453bfd2283190733189
#
_entry.id   3a12f082466e1453bfd2283190733189
#
_cell.length_a   1.000
_cell.length_b   1.000
_cell.length_c   1.000
_cell.angle_alpha   90.00
_cell.angle_beta   90.00
_cell.angle_gamma   90.00
#
_symmetry.space_group_name_H-M   'P 1'
#
loop_
_entity.id
_entity.type
_entity.pdbx_description
1 polymer ?
#
loop_
_entity_poly.entity_id
_entity_poly.type
_entity_poly.pdbx_seq_one_letter_code
_entity_poly.pdbx_strand_id
1 'polypeptide(L)'
;MNQNRKWLALNPKNFVYTGSDFRSVRSTKFRRKRREDNLSTGRFNQDFVSRYAMSNDLEDRAETFACMIAEGPRFLARTARSSVLQKKMDYIIGMTGKKRLLGKDFWDKHFRSGASNDDALADPEI
;
A
#
# COMPACT_ATOMS: atom_id res chain seq x y z
N MET A 1 -5.27 12.30 -17.10
CA MET A 1 -4.57 11.43 -17.00
C MET A 1 -4.77 10.41 -16.03
N ASN A 2 -4.25 9.51 -16.25
CA ASN A 2 -4.62 8.40 -15.65
C ASN A 2 -4.05 8.22 -14.29
N GLN A 3 -4.92 7.99 -13.38
CA GLN A 3 -4.53 7.77 -12.01
C GLN A 3 -3.66 6.53 -11.86
N ASN A 4 -3.87 5.56 -12.74
CA ASN A 4 -3.05 4.38 -12.75
C ASN A 4 -1.60 4.70 -12.96
N ARG A 5 -1.31 5.58 -13.91
CA ARG A 5 0.05 5.92 -14.21
C ARG A 5 0.73 6.60 -13.03
N LYS A 6 0.01 7.47 -12.34
CA LYS A 6 0.56 8.13 -11.17
C LYS A 6 0.86 7.14 -10.08
N TRP A 7 -0.06 6.20 -9.87
CA TRP A 7 0.15 5.19 -8.84
C TRP A 7 1.34 4.30 -9.16
N LEU A 8 1.40 3.86 -10.41
CA LEU A 8 2.48 2.97 -10.84
C LEU A 8 3.85 3.63 -10.67
N ALA A 9 3.90 4.93 -10.85
CA ALA A 9 5.15 5.65 -10.72
C ALA A 9 5.65 5.69 -9.28
N LEU A 10 4.82 5.37 -8.31
CA LEU A 10 5.24 5.36 -6.91
C LEU A 10 6.02 4.11 -6.56
N ASN A 11 5.86 3.07 -7.34
CA ASN A 11 6.50 1.79 -7.05
C ASN A 11 8.00 1.81 -7.32
N PRO A 12 8.74 0.88 -6.70
CA PRO A 12 10.16 0.78 -6.97
C PRO A 12 10.42 0.53 -8.44
N LYS A 13 11.52 1.05 -8.91
CA LYS A 13 11.85 1.05 -10.31
C LYS A 13 11.78 -0.31 -10.98
N ASN A 14 12.23 -1.32 -10.32
CA ASN A 14 12.29 -2.65 -10.92
C ASN A 14 11.15 -3.57 -10.52
N PHE A 15 10.13 -3.02 -9.88
CA PHE A 15 9.02 -3.83 -9.44
C PHE A 15 8.02 -4.07 -10.57
N VAL A 16 7.51 -5.29 -10.64
CA VAL A 16 6.45 -5.63 -11.58
C VAL A 16 5.40 -6.40 -10.80
N TYR A 17 4.15 -5.99 -10.90
CA TYR A 17 3.07 -6.70 -10.22
C TYR A 17 3.04 -8.14 -10.69
N THR A 18 2.76 -9.05 -9.76
CA THR A 18 2.73 -10.48 -10.08
C THR A 18 1.57 -10.81 -10.99
N GLY A 19 0.50 -10.02 -10.86
CA GLY A 19 -0.57 -10.10 -11.82
C GLY A 19 -1.43 -11.31 -11.75
N SER A 20 -2.66 -11.10 -12.04
CA SER A 20 -3.56 -12.18 -12.31
C SER A 20 -4.42 -11.67 -13.46
N ASP A 21 -3.86 -10.84 -14.27
CA ASP A 21 -4.58 -10.23 -15.35
C ASP A 21 -4.57 -11.15 -16.56
N PHE A 22 -5.70 -11.69 -16.89
CA PHE A 22 -5.81 -12.60 -18.01
C PHE A 22 -5.39 -11.99 -19.33
N ARG A 23 -5.51 -10.69 -19.43
CA ARG A 23 -5.21 -10.01 -20.67
C ARG A 23 -3.74 -10.03 -21.00
N SER A 24 -2.94 -10.52 -20.09
CA SER A 24 -1.50 -10.51 -20.28
C SER A 24 -0.95 -11.86 -20.64
N VAL A 25 -1.69 -12.62 -21.35
CA VAL A 25 -1.26 -13.96 -21.73
C VAL A 25 0.11 -13.96 -22.38
N ARG A 26 0.35 -12.97 -23.20
CA ARG A 26 1.62 -12.90 -23.89
C ARG A 26 2.82 -12.75 -22.99
N SER A 27 2.65 -12.16 -21.85
CA SER A 27 3.75 -11.98 -20.94
C SER A 27 3.72 -12.92 -19.77
N THR A 28 2.96 -13.98 -19.86
CA THR A 28 2.82 -14.90 -18.76
C THR A 28 4.16 -15.42 -18.26
N LYS A 29 5.02 -15.78 -19.17
CA LYS A 29 6.32 -16.32 -18.80
C LYS A 29 7.16 -15.27 -18.07
N PHE A 30 7.21 -14.08 -18.63
CA PHE A 30 7.96 -12.98 -18.05
C PHE A 30 7.40 -12.62 -16.69
N ARG A 31 6.09 -12.56 -16.57
CA ARG A 31 5.44 -12.22 -15.33
C ARG A 31 5.70 -13.27 -14.26
N ARG A 32 5.72 -14.53 -14.63
CA ARG A 32 5.98 -15.60 -13.70
C ARG A 32 7.37 -15.45 -13.09
N LYS A 33 8.34 -15.16 -13.94
CA LYS A 33 9.69 -14.99 -13.45
C LYS A 33 9.79 -13.80 -12.52
N ARG A 34 9.18 -12.69 -12.89
CA ARG A 34 9.20 -11.50 -12.03
C ARG A 34 8.49 -11.76 -10.72
N ARG A 35 7.42 -12.50 -10.78
CA ARG A 35 6.68 -12.84 -9.58
C ARG A 35 7.56 -13.61 -8.61
N GLU A 36 8.28 -14.58 -9.13
CA GLU A 36 9.17 -15.37 -8.31
C GLU A 36 10.27 -14.51 -7.72
N ASP A 37 10.83 -13.63 -8.51
CA ASP A 37 11.86 -12.73 -8.04
C ASP A 37 11.32 -11.83 -6.93
N ASN A 38 10.16 -11.24 -7.14
CA ASN A 38 9.56 -10.35 -6.16
C ASN A 38 9.29 -11.05 -4.84
N LEU A 39 8.78 -12.27 -4.90
CA LEU A 39 8.36 -12.97 -3.70
C LEU A 39 9.51 -13.67 -2.99
N SER A 40 10.44 -14.21 -3.75
CA SER A 40 11.47 -15.02 -3.14
C SER A 40 12.54 -14.21 -2.43
N THR A 41 12.83 -13.00 -2.93
CA THR A 41 13.87 -12.18 -2.31
C THR A 41 13.37 -11.37 -1.14
N GLY A 42 12.07 -11.16 -1.04
CA GLY A 42 11.55 -10.27 -0.03
C GLY A 42 11.96 -8.84 -0.24
N ARG A 43 12.52 -8.55 -1.40
CA ARG A 43 13.11 -7.26 -1.71
C ARG A 43 12.17 -6.09 -1.54
N PHE A 44 10.92 -6.29 -1.89
CA PHE A 44 9.94 -5.21 -1.88
C PHE A 44 8.93 -5.32 -0.74
N ASN A 45 9.21 -6.19 0.24
CA ASN A 45 8.22 -6.43 1.28
C ASN A 45 7.80 -5.19 2.05
N GLN A 46 8.68 -4.23 2.24
CA GLN A 46 8.35 -3.05 3.01
C GLN A 46 7.57 -2.03 2.20
N ASP A 47 7.57 -2.16 0.89
CA ASP A 47 6.93 -1.21 -0.01
C ASP A 47 5.47 -1.57 -0.30
N PHE A 48 5.04 -2.71 0.17
CA PHE A 48 3.67 -3.18 -0.05
C PHE A 48 3.09 -3.67 1.27
N VAL A 49 1.82 -3.40 1.49
CA VAL A 49 1.21 -3.75 2.77
C VAL A 49 0.99 -5.25 2.92
N SER A 50 0.93 -5.97 1.80
CA SER A 50 0.69 -7.41 1.83
C SER A 50 1.17 -8.01 0.52
N ARG A 51 1.24 -9.32 0.47
CA ARG A 51 1.56 -10.00 -0.78
C ARG A 51 0.47 -9.78 -1.81
N TYR A 52 -0.76 -9.75 -1.33
CA TYR A 52 -1.88 -9.54 -2.23
C TYR A 52 -1.78 -8.18 -2.91
N ALA A 53 -1.24 -7.19 -2.21
CA ALA A 53 -1.03 -5.87 -2.78
C ALA A 53 -0.04 -5.91 -3.95
N MET A 54 0.78 -6.94 -4.02
CA MET A 54 1.73 -7.07 -5.12
C MET A 54 1.12 -7.65 -6.38
N SER A 55 -0.14 -8.05 -6.34
CA SER A 55 -0.75 -8.72 -7.48
C SER A 55 -1.11 -7.76 -8.62
N ASN A 56 -1.69 -6.64 -8.31
CA ASN A 56 -1.97 -5.62 -9.34
C ASN A 56 -2.22 -4.29 -8.68
N ASP A 57 -2.33 -3.25 -9.50
CA ASP A 57 -2.44 -1.90 -8.99
C ASP A 57 -3.74 -1.63 -8.24
N LEU A 58 -4.82 -2.24 -8.65
CA LEU A 58 -6.09 -2.06 -7.96
C LEU A 58 -6.04 -2.66 -6.56
N GLU A 59 -5.48 -3.85 -6.45
CA GLU A 59 -5.37 -4.49 -5.15
C GLU A 59 -4.38 -3.74 -4.27
N ASP A 60 -3.32 -3.23 -4.86
CA ASP A 60 -2.34 -2.46 -4.10
C ASP A 60 -3.01 -1.23 -3.46
N ARG A 61 -3.77 -0.49 -4.24
CA ARG A 61 -4.46 0.68 -3.70
C ARG A 61 -5.49 0.31 -2.66
N ALA A 62 -6.27 -0.73 -2.93
CA ALA A 62 -7.32 -1.15 -2.00
C ALA A 62 -6.74 -1.65 -0.70
N GLU A 63 -5.71 -2.49 -0.78
CA GLU A 63 -5.07 -3.03 0.40
C GLU A 63 -4.39 -1.95 1.21
N THR A 64 -3.77 -1.00 0.53
CA THR A 64 -3.10 0.10 1.22
C THR A 64 -4.11 0.95 1.97
N PHE A 65 -5.20 1.30 1.32
CA PHE A 65 -6.25 2.07 1.96
C PHE A 65 -6.83 1.33 3.17
N ALA A 66 -7.13 0.06 2.99
CA ALA A 66 -7.68 -0.74 4.07
C ALA A 66 -6.72 -0.80 5.25
N CYS A 67 -5.43 -0.92 4.95
CA CYS A 67 -4.42 -0.99 5.98
C CYS A 67 -4.30 0.34 6.72
N MET A 68 -4.40 1.46 5.99
CA MET A 68 -4.37 2.78 6.62
C MET A 68 -5.50 2.91 7.62
N ILE A 69 -6.69 2.43 7.27
CA ILE A 69 -7.83 2.50 8.16
C ILE A 69 -7.68 1.54 9.33
N ALA A 70 -7.32 0.31 9.04
CA ALA A 70 -7.28 -0.72 10.06
C ALA A 70 -6.15 -0.57 11.06
N GLU A 71 -4.99 -0.18 10.57
CA GLU A 71 -3.80 -0.13 11.41
C GLU A 71 -3.51 1.25 12.01
N GLY A 72 -4.03 2.30 11.39
CA GLY A 72 -3.79 3.65 11.91
C GLY A 72 -2.33 3.93 12.18
N PRO A 73 -1.98 4.22 13.44
CA PRO A 73 -0.59 4.58 13.77
C PRO A 73 0.43 3.52 13.41
N ARG A 74 0.04 2.26 13.41
CA ARG A 74 0.96 1.20 13.00
C ARG A 74 1.30 1.30 11.54
N PHE A 75 0.31 1.69 10.73
CA PHE A 75 0.59 1.91 9.32
C PHE A 75 1.57 3.06 9.16
N LEU A 76 1.36 4.13 9.92
CA LEU A 76 2.25 5.28 9.86
C LEU A 76 3.69 4.86 10.19
N ALA A 77 3.85 4.00 11.17
CA ALA A 77 5.18 3.52 11.53
C ALA A 77 5.82 2.74 10.38
N ARG A 78 5.01 2.03 9.60
CA ARG A 78 5.54 1.30 8.45
C ARG A 78 6.09 2.25 7.39
N THR A 79 5.49 3.42 7.24
CA THR A 79 5.97 4.37 6.24
C THR A 79 7.35 4.91 6.58
N ALA A 80 7.74 4.83 7.85
CA ALA A 80 9.07 5.27 8.24
C ALA A 80 10.16 4.38 7.66
N ARG A 81 9.79 3.18 7.25
CA ARG A 81 10.74 2.22 6.69
C ARG A 81 10.69 2.15 5.17
N SER A 82 9.78 2.88 4.56
CA SER A 82 9.61 2.77 3.12
C SER A 82 9.14 4.09 2.55
N SER A 83 9.99 4.73 1.77
CA SER A 83 9.59 5.96 1.10
C SER A 83 8.51 5.68 0.06
N VAL A 84 8.49 4.48 -0.49
CA VAL A 84 7.45 4.08 -1.43
C VAL A 84 6.10 4.04 -0.72
N LEU A 85 6.05 3.41 0.43
CA LEU A 85 4.81 3.32 1.18
C LEU A 85 4.35 4.70 1.64
N GLN A 86 5.29 5.56 2.00
CA GLN A 86 4.98 6.93 2.36
C GLN A 86 4.30 7.66 1.20
N LYS A 87 4.82 7.50 0.00
CA LYS A 87 4.25 8.13 -1.18
C LYS A 87 2.86 7.58 -1.49
N LYS A 88 2.67 6.29 -1.28
CA LYS A 88 1.35 5.69 -1.49
C LYS A 88 0.35 6.25 -0.49
N MET A 89 0.74 6.40 0.75
CA MET A 89 -0.10 7.00 1.76
C MET A 89 -0.48 8.42 1.35
N ASP A 90 0.50 9.21 0.96
CA ASP A 90 0.25 10.60 0.55
C ASP A 90 -0.69 10.66 -0.65
N TYR A 91 -0.53 9.75 -1.56
CA TYR A 91 -1.39 9.70 -2.74
C TYR A 91 -2.85 9.44 -2.33
N ILE A 92 -3.05 8.49 -1.43
CA ILE A 92 -4.40 8.14 -0.99
C ILE A 92 -5.03 9.29 -0.19
N ILE A 93 -4.24 9.91 0.68
CA ILE A 93 -4.73 11.05 1.44
C ILE A 93 -5.17 12.16 0.49
N GLY A 94 -4.35 12.44 -0.51
CA GLY A 94 -4.69 13.46 -1.49
C GLY A 94 -5.93 13.13 -2.28
N MET A 95 -6.05 11.88 -2.68
CA MET A 95 -7.18 11.47 -3.49
C MET A 95 -8.50 11.49 -2.72
N THR A 96 -8.48 11.00 -1.48
CA THR A 96 -9.70 10.98 -0.68
C THR A 96 -10.13 12.39 -0.31
N GLY A 97 -9.18 13.30 -0.11
CA GLY A 97 -9.51 14.68 0.17
C GLY A 97 -10.12 15.37 -1.04
N LYS A 98 -9.56 15.10 -2.21
CA LYS A 98 -10.05 15.68 -3.44
C LYS A 98 -11.49 15.28 -3.72
N LYS A 99 -11.81 14.04 -3.41
CA LYS A 99 -13.15 13.54 -3.64
C LYS A 99 -14.07 13.82 -2.46
N ARG A 100 -13.58 14.54 -1.47
CA ARG A 100 -14.34 14.90 -0.28
C ARG A 100 -14.85 13.70 0.49
N LEU A 101 -14.10 12.62 0.44
CA LEU A 101 -14.47 11.44 1.19
C LEU A 101 -13.88 11.49 2.59
N LEU A 102 -12.58 11.71 2.68
CA LEU A 102 -11.88 11.79 3.94
C LEU A 102 -10.84 12.88 3.79
N GLY A 103 -10.95 13.92 4.58
CA GLY A 103 -10.01 15.03 4.48
C GLY A 103 -8.75 14.82 5.28
N LYS A 104 -7.84 15.74 5.14
CA LYS A 104 -6.58 15.67 5.85
C LYS A 104 -6.78 15.63 7.35
N ASP A 105 -7.76 16.37 7.85
CA ASP A 105 -8.04 16.40 9.28
C ASP A 105 -8.43 15.02 9.80
N PHE A 106 -9.21 14.30 9.01
CA PHE A 106 -9.58 12.95 9.38
C PHE A 106 -8.33 12.08 9.54
N TRP A 107 -7.45 12.15 8.54
CA TRP A 107 -6.26 11.30 8.55
C TRP A 107 -5.33 11.68 9.69
N ASP A 108 -5.12 12.97 9.91
CA ASP A 108 -4.24 13.40 10.99
C ASP A 108 -4.73 12.87 12.33
N LYS A 109 -6.04 12.97 12.53
CA LYS A 109 -6.63 12.51 13.77
C LYS A 109 -6.57 11.01 13.87
N HIS A 110 -6.84 10.32 12.78
CA HIS A 110 -6.87 8.87 12.74
C HIS A 110 -5.51 8.28 13.10
N PHE A 111 -4.45 8.81 12.50
CA PHE A 111 -3.12 8.30 12.75
C PHE A 111 -2.62 8.66 14.14
N ARG A 112 -3.15 9.71 14.71
CA ARG A 112 -2.70 10.17 16.00
C ARG A 112 -3.48 9.55 17.16
N SER A 113 -4.79 9.58 17.09
CA SER A 113 -5.60 9.12 18.19
C SER A 113 -5.59 7.60 18.31
N GLY A 114 -5.38 6.92 17.22
CA GLY A 114 -5.26 5.48 17.29
C GLY A 114 -4.12 5.04 18.16
N ALA A 115 -3.07 5.83 18.20
CA ALA A 115 -1.91 5.50 19.01
C ALA A 115 -2.27 5.40 20.48
N SER A 116 -3.05 6.33 20.95
CA SER A 116 -3.49 6.29 22.32
C SER A 116 -4.28 5.05 22.61
N ASN A 117 -5.17 4.75 21.73
CA ASN A 117 -6.00 3.57 21.90
C ASN A 117 -5.17 2.31 21.85
N ASP A 118 -4.20 2.28 20.99
CA ASP A 118 -3.33 1.14 20.92
C ASP A 118 -2.59 0.91 22.19
N ASP A 119 -2.11 1.97 22.78
CA ASP A 119 -1.42 1.84 24.02
C ASP A 119 -2.32 1.28 25.09
N ALA A 120 -3.54 1.72 25.11
CA ALA A 120 -4.48 1.27 26.10
C ALA A 120 -4.86 -0.18 25.91
N LEU A 121 -4.95 -0.59 24.65
CA LEU A 121 -5.40 -1.90 24.38
C LEU A 121 -4.32 -2.89 24.35
N ALA A 122 -3.20 -2.38 24.05
CA ALA A 122 -2.15 -3.21 23.79
C ALA A 122 -1.94 -4.19 24.77
N ASP A 123 -2.24 -3.93 25.42
CA ASP A 123 -2.13 -4.74 26.15
C ASP A 123 -2.88 -5.73 26.23
N PRO A 124 -3.73 -5.68 26.30
CA PRO A 124 -4.53 -6.70 26.51
C PRO A 124 -4.35 -7.78 25.63
N GLU A 125 -4.04 -7.66 24.76
CA GLU A 125 -4.10 -8.57 24.03
C GLU A 125 -3.36 -9.23 23.89
N ILE A 126 -2.97 -8.76 24.48
CA ILE A 126 -2.53 -9.26 24.17
C ILE A 126 -2.22 -9.82 24.47
#